data_d9d37f3af4e3cac8e6318688e1c81c54
#
_entry.id   d9d37f3af4e3cac8e6318688e1c81c54
#
_cell.length_a   1.000
_cell.length_b   1.000
_cell.length_c   1.000
_cell.angle_alpha   90.00
_cell.angle_beta   90.00
_cell.angle_gamma   90.00
#
_symmetry.space_group_name_H-M   'P 1'
#
loop_
_entity.id
_entity.type
_entity.pdbx_description
1 polymer ?
#
loop_
_entity_poly.entity_id
_entity_poly.type
_entity_poly.pdbx_seq_one_letter_code
_entity_poly.pdbx_strand_id
1 'polypeptide(L)'
;MKNIIAAFFILLAICFQAQNLERLSKEINEEGIALYRSEMASWYGTDIFRANYEKMENVGGYFSYIDESVPKCIFFSKENKVLATIAFPTNYNSQNAKLDLKERDFTPVETEYFTIRQIALATIKTDTIFKYYKNTNFNIVPLIKKNIKKVYVLTGPTVNNLVVFGNDYLITFNNINEVKDVEKLHNSLITQNITDEKVGKTVSGIHSHVIENWQTMTPTDICTLMLYQNLTNWESYITISKKFTTIWNSNNQTVVMKTEDYKKMAENILNRNNDNKTDSKKYAE
;
A
#
# COMPACT_ATOMS: atom_id res chain seq x y z
N MET A 1 10.36 -45.08 19.16
CA MET A 1 9.91 -44.77 17.80
C MET A 1 8.71 -43.82 17.76
N LYS A 2 7.60 -44.08 18.51
CA LYS A 2 6.40 -43.18 18.49
C LYS A 2 6.74 -41.73 18.83
N ASN A 3 7.59 -41.45 19.81
CA ASN A 3 7.95 -40.07 20.20
C ASN A 3 8.83 -39.36 19.17
N ILE A 4 9.66 -40.06 18.40
CA ILE A 4 10.50 -39.51 17.34
C ILE A 4 9.63 -39.14 16.15
N ILE A 5 8.65 -39.98 15.82
CA ILE A 5 7.68 -39.71 14.74
C ILE A 5 6.82 -38.48 15.09
N ALA A 6 6.34 -38.41 16.34
CA ALA A 6 5.58 -37.24 16.80
C ALA A 6 6.39 -35.94 16.75
N ALA A 7 7.66 -35.96 17.21
CA ALA A 7 8.56 -34.82 17.14
C ALA A 7 8.84 -34.40 15.69
N PHE A 8 8.98 -35.33 14.76
CA PHE A 8 9.17 -35.05 13.33
C PHE A 8 7.94 -34.37 12.70
N PHE A 9 6.72 -34.81 13.01
CA PHE A 9 5.50 -34.17 12.54
C PHE A 9 5.29 -32.78 13.13
N ILE A 10 5.68 -32.57 14.40
CA ILE A 10 5.63 -31.21 15.01
C ILE A 10 6.61 -30.27 14.31
N LEU A 11 7.84 -30.71 14.05
CA LEU A 11 8.84 -29.93 13.30
C LEU A 11 8.37 -29.59 11.88
N LEU A 12 7.79 -30.55 11.16
CA LEU A 12 7.20 -30.31 9.85
C LEU A 12 6.07 -29.28 9.91
N ALA A 13 5.17 -29.37 10.89
CA ALA A 13 4.07 -28.43 11.05
C ALA A 13 4.57 -27.00 11.34
N ILE A 14 5.63 -26.85 12.15
CA ILE A 14 6.26 -25.55 12.43
C ILE A 14 6.91 -24.97 11.16
N CYS A 15 7.62 -25.80 10.39
CA CYS A 15 8.24 -25.37 9.12
C CYS A 15 7.18 -24.93 8.10
N PHE A 16 6.10 -25.68 7.94
CA PHE A 16 5.00 -25.29 7.04
C PHE A 16 4.33 -23.99 7.46
N GLN A 17 4.17 -23.77 8.77
CA GLN A 17 3.60 -22.53 9.28
C GLN A 17 4.50 -21.33 9.04
N ALA A 18 5.81 -21.47 9.29
CA ALA A 18 6.80 -20.43 9.02
C ALA A 18 6.82 -20.05 7.53
N GLN A 19 6.84 -21.04 6.62
CA GLN A 19 6.79 -20.82 5.18
C GLN A 19 5.50 -20.10 4.73
N ASN A 20 4.36 -20.40 5.35
CA ASN A 20 3.10 -19.72 5.03
C ASN A 20 3.12 -18.25 5.47
N LEU A 21 3.68 -17.92 6.63
CA LEU A 21 3.82 -16.53 7.09
C LEU A 21 4.80 -15.75 6.24
N GLU A 22 5.92 -16.35 5.86
CA GLU A 22 6.91 -15.73 4.96
C GLU A 22 6.29 -15.45 3.58
N ARG A 23 5.55 -16.41 3.00
CA ARG A 23 4.86 -16.24 1.74
C ARG A 23 3.83 -15.10 1.83
N LEU A 24 3.01 -15.08 2.89
CA LEU A 24 2.03 -14.01 3.11
C LEU A 24 2.71 -12.64 3.23
N SER A 25 3.78 -12.54 4.00
CA SER A 25 4.59 -11.33 4.12
C SER A 25 5.10 -10.84 2.76
N LYS A 26 5.63 -11.76 1.96
CA LYS A 26 6.13 -11.46 0.61
C LYS A 26 5.02 -10.99 -0.32
N GLU A 27 3.88 -11.67 -0.35
CA GLU A 27 2.75 -11.34 -1.21
C GLU A 27 2.19 -9.94 -0.92
N ILE A 28 1.93 -9.60 0.35
CA ILE A 28 1.43 -8.26 0.71
C ILE A 28 2.46 -7.18 0.43
N ASN A 29 3.74 -7.45 0.68
CA ASN A 29 4.81 -6.50 0.42
C ASN A 29 4.99 -6.22 -1.08
N GLU A 30 5.03 -7.26 -1.91
CA GLU A 30 5.12 -7.12 -3.36
C GLU A 30 3.95 -6.32 -3.94
N GLU A 31 2.74 -6.54 -3.43
CA GLU A 31 1.54 -5.83 -3.90
C GLU A 31 1.53 -4.37 -3.42
N GLY A 32 1.94 -4.10 -2.18
CA GLY A 32 2.12 -2.75 -1.65
C GLY A 32 3.19 -1.95 -2.41
N ILE A 33 4.32 -2.57 -2.74
CA ILE A 33 5.36 -1.97 -3.58
C ILE A 33 4.83 -1.67 -5.00
N ALA A 34 4.01 -2.54 -5.58
CA ALA A 34 3.42 -2.30 -6.89
C ALA A 34 2.48 -1.09 -6.88
N LEU A 35 1.65 -0.94 -5.83
CA LEU A 35 0.80 0.22 -5.63
C LEU A 35 1.65 1.50 -5.46
N TYR A 36 2.64 1.47 -4.59
CA TYR A 36 3.57 2.59 -4.39
C TYR A 36 4.20 3.04 -5.71
N ARG A 37 4.68 2.09 -6.52
CA ARG A 37 5.29 2.41 -7.81
C ARG A 37 4.31 3.05 -8.79
N SER A 38 3.05 2.62 -8.79
CA SER A 38 1.99 3.22 -9.58
C SER A 38 1.65 4.64 -9.10
N GLU A 39 1.50 4.84 -7.78
CA GLU A 39 1.23 6.15 -7.20
C GLU A 39 2.36 7.15 -7.43
N MET A 40 3.61 6.73 -7.30
CA MET A 40 4.77 7.58 -7.60
C MET A 40 4.79 8.01 -9.07
N ALA A 41 4.46 7.10 -10.01
CA ALA A 41 4.34 7.44 -11.43
C ALA A 41 3.19 8.42 -11.68
N SER A 42 2.06 8.28 -10.97
CA SER A 42 0.93 9.22 -11.02
C SER A 42 1.31 10.59 -10.47
N TRP A 43 1.99 10.63 -9.34
CA TRP A 43 2.39 11.87 -8.66
C TRP A 43 3.32 12.70 -9.55
N TYR A 44 4.50 12.15 -9.87
CA TYR A 44 5.46 12.85 -10.72
C TYR A 44 4.95 13.04 -12.16
N GLY A 45 4.16 12.09 -12.66
CA GLY A 45 3.54 12.19 -13.98
C GLY A 45 2.58 13.38 -14.08
N THR A 46 1.81 13.64 -13.04
CA THR A 46 0.91 14.80 -13.00
C THR A 46 1.67 16.10 -13.04
N ASP A 47 2.78 16.22 -12.32
CA ASP A 47 3.60 17.44 -12.32
C ASP A 47 4.24 17.67 -13.69
N ILE A 48 4.83 16.62 -14.28
CA ILE A 48 5.45 16.70 -15.62
C ILE A 48 4.40 17.03 -16.68
N PHE A 49 3.24 16.38 -16.64
CA PHE A 49 2.18 16.61 -17.60
C PHE A 49 1.67 18.06 -17.55
N ARG A 50 1.37 18.56 -16.35
CA ARG A 50 0.90 19.94 -16.15
C ARG A 50 1.90 21.00 -16.61
N ALA A 51 3.19 20.71 -16.48
CA ALA A 51 4.27 21.62 -16.92
C ALA A 51 4.44 21.66 -18.45
N ASN A 52 3.93 20.66 -19.20
CA ASN A 52 4.24 20.48 -20.63
C ASN A 52 2.99 20.40 -21.52
N TYR A 53 1.77 20.31 -20.97
CA TYR A 53 0.53 20.18 -21.73
C TYR A 53 -0.41 21.35 -21.44
N GLU A 54 -0.78 22.10 -22.48
CA GLU A 54 -1.53 23.36 -22.33
C GLU A 54 -3.06 23.17 -22.36
N LYS A 55 -3.58 22.19 -23.14
CA LYS A 55 -5.01 22.02 -23.41
C LYS A 55 -5.72 21.21 -22.31
N MET A 56 -5.65 21.69 -21.08
CA MET A 56 -6.18 20.97 -19.90
C MET A 56 -7.68 20.67 -19.98
N GLU A 57 -8.44 21.43 -20.73
CA GLU A 57 -9.88 21.23 -20.98
C GLU A 57 -10.19 19.93 -21.73
N ASN A 58 -9.22 19.39 -22.49
CA ASN A 58 -9.37 18.14 -23.22
C ASN A 58 -9.11 16.90 -22.35
N VAL A 59 -8.54 17.08 -21.16
CA VAL A 59 -8.11 15.96 -20.30
C VAL A 59 -9.31 15.22 -19.71
N GLY A 60 -9.39 13.93 -19.97
CA GLY A 60 -10.39 13.00 -19.41
C GLY A 60 -9.93 12.33 -18.12
N GLY A 61 -8.62 12.17 -17.93
CA GLY A 61 -8.04 11.58 -16.74
C GLY A 61 -6.66 10.97 -16.98
N TYR A 62 -6.25 10.16 -16.03
CA TYR A 62 -4.98 9.43 -16.11
C TYR A 62 -5.07 8.09 -15.38
N PHE A 63 -4.12 7.22 -15.64
CA PHE A 63 -3.81 6.03 -14.85
C PHE A 63 -2.32 5.71 -14.97
N SER A 64 -1.81 4.97 -14.00
CA SER A 64 -0.43 4.48 -14.02
C SER A 64 -0.39 2.97 -13.94
N TYR A 65 0.64 2.38 -14.51
CA TYR A 65 0.90 0.95 -14.46
C TYR A 65 2.40 0.64 -14.62
N ILE A 66 2.76 -0.59 -14.36
CA ILE A 66 4.14 -1.05 -14.52
C ILE A 66 4.21 -1.92 -15.78
N ASP A 67 4.96 -1.47 -16.77
CA ASP A 67 5.20 -2.18 -18.01
C ASP A 67 6.60 -2.79 -17.99
N GLU A 68 6.71 -4.11 -17.93
CA GLU A 68 7.97 -4.87 -17.84
C GLU A 68 8.98 -4.40 -16.78
N SER A 69 8.61 -3.69 -15.78
CA SER A 69 9.41 -3.03 -14.74
C SER A 69 9.53 -1.52 -14.89
N VAL A 70 9.08 -0.92 -15.98
CA VAL A 70 9.08 0.52 -16.20
C VAL A 70 7.76 1.11 -15.70
N PRO A 71 7.76 1.99 -14.70
CA PRO A 71 6.57 2.71 -14.29
C PRO A 71 6.16 3.70 -15.38
N LYS A 72 4.88 3.67 -15.77
CA LYS A 72 4.30 4.57 -16.76
C LYS A 72 3.09 5.28 -16.21
N CYS A 73 2.92 6.55 -16.57
CA CYS A 73 1.70 7.33 -16.36
C CYS A 73 1.13 7.72 -17.72
N ILE A 74 -0.14 7.41 -17.94
CA ILE A 74 -0.87 7.67 -19.19
C ILE A 74 -1.92 8.74 -18.90
N PHE A 75 -1.86 9.86 -19.61
CA PHE A 75 -2.93 10.85 -19.65
C PHE A 75 -3.76 10.65 -20.90
N PHE A 76 -5.08 10.75 -20.77
CA PHE A 76 -6.01 10.53 -21.87
C PHE A 76 -7.05 11.65 -21.99
N SER A 77 -7.58 11.83 -23.18
CA SER A 77 -8.61 12.82 -23.50
C SER A 77 -10.01 12.36 -23.10
N LYS A 78 -10.97 13.28 -23.16
CA LYS A 78 -12.41 12.99 -22.99
C LYS A 78 -12.93 12.03 -24.07
N GLU A 79 -12.25 11.97 -25.23
CA GLU A 79 -12.53 11.08 -26.35
C GLU A 79 -11.77 9.74 -26.26
N ASN A 80 -11.14 9.46 -25.10
CA ASN A 80 -10.39 8.24 -24.84
C ASN A 80 -9.17 8.03 -25.77
N LYS A 81 -8.48 9.11 -26.17
CA LYS A 81 -7.18 9.06 -26.83
C LYS A 81 -6.08 9.31 -25.81
N VAL A 82 -4.95 8.65 -25.94
CA VAL A 82 -3.75 8.98 -25.15
C VAL A 82 -3.27 10.37 -25.56
N LEU A 83 -3.09 11.24 -24.58
CA LEU A 83 -2.52 12.60 -24.77
C LEU A 83 -1.04 12.63 -24.42
N ALA A 84 -0.65 11.84 -23.43
CA ALA A 84 0.72 11.74 -23.00
C ALA A 84 1.04 10.35 -22.43
N THR A 85 2.25 9.90 -22.69
CA THR A 85 2.89 8.76 -22.01
C THR A 85 4.12 9.27 -21.30
N ILE A 86 4.22 9.04 -19.98
CA ILE A 86 5.38 9.41 -19.17
C ILE A 86 5.96 8.13 -18.57
N ALA A 87 7.18 7.79 -18.96
CA ALA A 87 7.90 6.62 -18.47
C ALA A 87 9.01 7.05 -17.50
N PHE A 88 9.12 6.37 -16.38
CA PHE A 88 10.06 6.70 -15.30
C PHE A 88 11.17 5.68 -15.16
N PRO A 89 12.40 6.10 -14.78
CA PRO A 89 13.38 5.20 -14.19
C PRO A 89 12.87 4.68 -12.83
N THR A 90 13.46 3.61 -12.33
CA THR A 90 13.03 2.98 -11.06
C THR A 90 13.17 3.88 -9.82
N ASN A 91 14.03 4.88 -9.89
CA ASN A 91 14.22 5.89 -8.83
C ASN A 91 13.31 7.13 -8.97
N TYR A 92 12.42 7.16 -9.96
CA TYR A 92 11.49 8.27 -10.24
C TYR A 92 12.16 9.65 -10.39
N ASN A 93 13.44 9.71 -10.79
CA ASN A 93 14.06 10.98 -11.09
C ASN A 93 13.35 11.63 -12.29
N SER A 94 12.64 12.74 -12.03
CA SER A 94 11.84 13.47 -13.02
C SER A 94 12.67 13.99 -14.19
N GLN A 95 13.95 14.32 -13.96
CA GLN A 95 14.87 14.76 -15.02
C GLN A 95 15.17 13.66 -16.05
N ASN A 96 15.06 12.41 -15.66
CA ASN A 96 15.29 11.25 -16.51
C ASN A 96 13.96 10.62 -17.00
N ALA A 97 12.82 11.21 -16.68
CA ALA A 97 11.54 10.78 -17.19
C ALA A 97 11.44 11.03 -18.68
N LYS A 98 10.85 10.08 -19.40
CA LYS A 98 10.62 10.21 -20.85
C LYS A 98 9.17 10.62 -21.07
N LEU A 99 8.96 11.86 -21.51
CA LEU A 99 7.66 12.38 -21.88
C LEU A 99 7.46 12.22 -23.38
N ASP A 100 6.32 11.63 -23.79
CA ASP A 100 5.83 11.57 -25.15
C ASP A 100 4.41 12.18 -25.17
N LEU A 101 4.24 13.28 -25.92
CA LEU A 101 2.97 14.00 -26.09
C LEU A 101 2.24 13.62 -27.39
N LYS A 102 2.67 12.53 -28.04
CA LYS A 102 2.02 12.07 -29.27
C LYS A 102 0.64 11.50 -28.95
N GLU A 103 -0.39 12.11 -29.55
CA GLU A 103 -1.75 11.59 -29.49
C GLU A 103 -1.84 10.24 -30.22
N ARG A 104 -2.47 9.26 -29.60
CA ARG A 104 -2.63 7.90 -30.13
C ARG A 104 -3.79 7.16 -29.47
N ASP A 105 -4.13 6.02 -30.02
CA ASP A 105 -5.00 5.05 -29.34
C ASP A 105 -4.30 4.36 -28.18
N PHE A 106 -5.08 3.82 -27.25
CA PHE A 106 -4.57 2.93 -26.22
C PHE A 106 -4.00 1.65 -26.86
N THR A 107 -2.90 1.16 -26.31
CA THR A 107 -2.47 -0.23 -26.55
C THR A 107 -3.47 -1.22 -25.96
N PRO A 108 -3.46 -2.52 -26.34
CA PRO A 108 -4.32 -3.52 -25.71
C PRO A 108 -4.18 -3.59 -24.18
N VAL A 109 -2.96 -3.47 -23.68
CA VAL A 109 -2.67 -3.45 -22.23
C VAL A 109 -3.27 -2.20 -21.57
N GLU A 110 -3.06 -1.02 -22.15
CA GLU A 110 -3.61 0.24 -21.65
C GLU A 110 -5.14 0.24 -21.66
N THR A 111 -5.75 -0.38 -22.66
CA THR A 111 -7.20 -0.55 -22.75
C THR A 111 -7.74 -1.35 -21.56
N GLU A 112 -7.05 -2.41 -21.13
CA GLU A 112 -7.48 -3.18 -19.96
C GLU A 112 -7.40 -2.35 -18.67
N TYR A 113 -6.29 -1.64 -18.43
CA TYR A 113 -6.14 -0.74 -17.28
C TYR A 113 -7.19 0.37 -17.27
N PHE A 114 -7.40 1.01 -18.42
CA PHE A 114 -8.44 2.02 -18.60
C PHE A 114 -9.83 1.45 -18.27
N THR A 115 -10.17 0.30 -18.84
CA THR A 115 -11.50 -0.32 -18.70
C THR A 115 -11.82 -0.63 -17.25
N ILE A 116 -10.94 -1.36 -16.53
CA ILE A 116 -11.22 -1.71 -15.12
C ILE A 116 -11.26 -0.45 -14.23
N ARG A 117 -10.45 0.56 -14.53
CA ARG A 117 -10.49 1.84 -13.83
C ARG A 117 -11.81 2.60 -14.05
N GLN A 118 -12.35 2.63 -15.26
CA GLN A 118 -13.63 3.28 -15.55
C GLN A 118 -14.79 2.56 -14.86
N ILE A 119 -14.77 1.23 -14.87
CA ILE A 119 -15.78 0.43 -14.16
C ILE A 119 -15.67 0.67 -12.65
N ALA A 120 -14.47 0.73 -12.07
CA ALA A 120 -14.27 1.06 -10.67
C ALA A 120 -14.83 2.45 -10.33
N LEU A 121 -14.58 3.45 -11.16
CA LEU A 121 -15.15 4.80 -10.98
C LEU A 121 -16.68 4.81 -11.01
N ALA A 122 -17.30 4.01 -11.87
CA ALA A 122 -18.75 3.85 -11.91
C ALA A 122 -19.27 3.15 -10.64
N THR A 123 -18.59 2.10 -10.19
CA THR A 123 -18.90 1.37 -8.95
C THR A 123 -18.83 2.29 -7.74
N ILE A 124 -17.76 3.09 -7.60
CA ILE A 124 -17.58 4.04 -6.49
C ILE A 124 -18.73 5.04 -6.41
N LYS A 125 -19.29 5.47 -7.54
CA LYS A 125 -20.39 6.44 -7.59
C LYS A 125 -21.75 5.84 -7.15
N THR A 126 -21.93 4.54 -7.30
CA THR A 126 -23.22 3.88 -7.11
C THR A 126 -23.28 3.01 -5.84
N ASP A 127 -22.15 2.52 -5.36
CA ASP A 127 -22.11 1.64 -4.21
C ASP A 127 -21.93 2.45 -2.90
N THR A 128 -22.79 2.21 -1.94
CA THR A 128 -22.80 2.92 -0.64
C THR A 128 -21.71 2.46 0.34
N ILE A 129 -20.94 1.44 -0.01
CA ILE A 129 -19.79 0.98 0.80
C ILE A 129 -18.71 2.06 0.91
N PHE A 130 -18.52 2.86 -0.15
CA PHE A 130 -17.51 3.91 -0.21
C PHE A 130 -17.91 5.11 0.64
N LYS A 131 -17.05 5.52 1.57
CA LYS A 131 -17.27 6.66 2.46
C LYS A 131 -16.33 7.81 2.12
N TYR A 132 -16.89 9.00 2.00
CA TYR A 132 -16.13 10.21 1.74
C TYR A 132 -15.88 10.97 3.06
N TYR A 133 -14.66 11.40 3.27
CA TYR A 133 -14.25 12.17 4.43
C TYR A 133 -13.76 13.56 4.02
N LYS A 134 -13.93 14.53 4.93
CA LYS A 134 -13.43 15.89 4.69
C LYS A 134 -11.90 15.86 4.54
N ASN A 135 -11.39 16.70 3.64
CA ASN A 135 -9.96 16.83 3.34
C ASN A 135 -9.31 15.53 2.82
N THR A 136 -10.08 14.67 2.17
CA THR A 136 -9.58 13.48 1.51
C THR A 136 -10.15 13.32 0.11
N ASN A 137 -9.43 12.62 -0.76
CA ASN A 137 -9.88 12.17 -2.06
C ASN A 137 -9.53 10.69 -2.25
N PHE A 138 -10.23 10.03 -3.17
CA PHE A 138 -9.87 8.70 -3.62
C PHE A 138 -8.86 8.73 -4.77
N ASN A 139 -7.79 7.96 -4.63
CA ASN A 139 -6.87 7.60 -5.70
C ASN A 139 -7.25 6.21 -6.21
N ILE A 140 -7.49 6.10 -7.51
CA ILE A 140 -7.98 4.89 -8.16
C ILE A 140 -6.81 4.22 -8.86
N VAL A 141 -6.29 3.15 -8.27
CA VAL A 141 -5.05 2.47 -8.70
C VAL A 141 -5.37 1.11 -9.28
N PRO A 142 -5.45 0.97 -10.60
CA PRO A 142 -5.61 -0.32 -11.24
C PRO A 142 -4.30 -1.13 -11.17
N LEU A 143 -4.42 -2.43 -10.91
CA LEU A 143 -3.30 -3.36 -10.85
C LEU A 143 -3.69 -4.67 -11.55
N ILE A 144 -2.90 -5.06 -12.56
CA ILE A 144 -3.07 -6.32 -13.29
C ILE A 144 -1.78 -7.12 -13.14
N LYS A 145 -1.87 -8.30 -12.51
CA LYS A 145 -0.73 -9.20 -12.32
C LYS A 145 -1.17 -10.64 -12.63
N LYS A 146 -0.54 -11.30 -13.58
CA LYS A 146 -0.87 -12.69 -13.95
C LYS A 146 -2.37 -12.90 -14.24
N ASN A 147 -2.98 -12.01 -15.00
CA ASN A 147 -4.42 -11.98 -15.32
C ASN A 147 -5.35 -11.76 -14.12
N ILE A 148 -4.83 -11.52 -12.93
CA ILE A 148 -5.64 -11.08 -11.79
C ILE A 148 -5.79 -9.57 -11.89
N LYS A 149 -7.03 -9.11 -12.02
CA LYS A 149 -7.41 -7.71 -12.23
C LYS A 149 -7.99 -7.17 -10.94
N LYS A 150 -7.39 -6.10 -10.43
CA LYS A 150 -7.76 -5.42 -9.19
C LYS A 150 -7.76 -3.91 -9.41
N VAL A 151 -8.61 -3.20 -8.69
CA VAL A 151 -8.49 -1.76 -8.52
C VAL A 151 -8.51 -1.46 -7.03
N TYR A 152 -7.42 -0.87 -6.54
CA TYR A 152 -7.36 -0.32 -5.21
C TYR A 152 -7.89 1.10 -5.21
N VAL A 153 -8.71 1.41 -4.22
CA VAL A 153 -9.23 2.75 -3.96
C VAL A 153 -8.59 3.23 -2.68
N LEU A 154 -7.54 4.02 -2.80
CA LEU A 154 -6.80 4.57 -1.67
C LEU A 154 -7.38 5.91 -1.26
N THR A 155 -7.48 6.14 0.04
CA THR A 155 -7.87 7.45 0.57
C THR A 155 -6.62 8.28 0.85
N GLY A 156 -6.43 9.34 0.08
CA GLY A 156 -5.32 10.27 0.24
C GLY A 156 -5.75 11.63 0.80
N PRO A 157 -4.87 12.35 1.53
CA PRO A 157 -5.18 13.70 2.02
C PRO A 157 -5.18 14.74 0.89
N THR A 158 -6.02 15.76 1.03
CA THR A 158 -6.03 16.97 0.16
C THR A 158 -5.40 18.18 0.84
N VAL A 159 -4.88 18.00 2.05
CA VAL A 159 -4.21 19.04 2.83
C VAL A 159 -2.80 18.60 3.19
N ASN A 160 -1.91 19.57 3.40
CA ASN A 160 -0.53 19.31 3.78
C ASN A 160 -0.42 18.83 5.24
N ASN A 161 0.73 18.27 5.59
CA ASN A 161 1.08 17.82 6.93
C ASN A 161 0.18 16.70 7.50
N LEU A 162 -0.45 15.92 6.62
CA LEU A 162 -1.35 14.84 7.01
C LEU A 162 -1.01 13.56 6.26
N VAL A 163 -0.90 12.46 6.97
CA VAL A 163 -0.93 11.10 6.42
C VAL A 163 -2.27 10.48 6.79
N VAL A 164 -2.84 9.75 5.85
CA VAL A 164 -4.11 9.05 6.03
C VAL A 164 -3.89 7.57 5.84
N PHE A 165 -4.30 6.77 6.80
CA PHE A 165 -4.44 5.32 6.69
C PHE A 165 -5.91 4.94 6.76
N GLY A 166 -6.25 3.89 6.05
CA GLY A 166 -7.60 3.33 6.09
C GLY A 166 -8.60 4.05 5.20
N ASN A 167 -9.86 3.63 5.33
CA ASN A 167 -10.92 3.95 4.39
C ASN A 167 -10.58 3.55 2.94
N ASP A 168 -9.77 2.51 2.79
CA ASP A 168 -9.35 1.99 1.50
C ASP A 168 -10.22 0.78 1.11
N TYR A 169 -10.33 0.57 -0.19
CA TYR A 169 -11.18 -0.47 -0.74
C TYR A 169 -10.45 -1.24 -1.84
N LEU A 170 -10.89 -2.47 -2.06
CA LEU A 170 -10.45 -3.33 -3.14
C LEU A 170 -11.64 -3.71 -4.00
N ILE A 171 -11.54 -3.48 -5.31
CA ILE A 171 -12.49 -3.98 -6.31
C ILE A 171 -11.75 -5.05 -7.12
N THR A 172 -12.29 -6.26 -7.16
CA THR A 172 -11.76 -7.35 -7.96
C THR A 172 -12.62 -7.60 -9.19
N PHE A 173 -12.01 -8.10 -10.25
CA PHE A 173 -12.66 -8.31 -11.53
C PHE A 173 -12.50 -9.75 -12.02
N ASN A 174 -13.45 -10.21 -12.82
CA ASN A 174 -13.30 -11.44 -13.59
C ASN A 174 -12.55 -11.20 -14.92
N ASN A 175 -12.33 -12.26 -15.69
CA ASN A 175 -11.56 -12.19 -16.94
C ASN A 175 -12.20 -11.29 -18.02
N ILE A 176 -13.52 -11.06 -17.96
CA ILE A 176 -14.27 -10.20 -18.90
C ILE A 176 -14.51 -8.79 -18.33
N ASN A 177 -13.75 -8.40 -17.32
CA ASN A 177 -13.78 -7.08 -16.66
C ASN A 177 -15.08 -6.75 -15.90
N GLU A 178 -15.90 -7.73 -15.52
CA GLU A 178 -17.01 -7.50 -14.62
C GLU A 178 -16.54 -7.49 -13.18
N VAL A 179 -17.14 -6.63 -12.34
CA VAL A 179 -16.89 -6.59 -10.90
C VAL A 179 -17.29 -7.92 -10.28
N LYS A 180 -16.32 -8.56 -9.63
CA LYS A 180 -16.51 -9.82 -8.91
C LYS A 180 -16.83 -9.57 -7.44
N ASP A 181 -16.11 -8.63 -6.82
CA ASP A 181 -16.25 -8.31 -5.41
C ASP A 181 -15.79 -6.90 -5.10
N VAL A 182 -16.34 -6.30 -4.03
CA VAL A 182 -15.97 -4.99 -3.49
C VAL A 182 -15.80 -5.12 -1.99
N GLU A 183 -14.57 -4.95 -1.51
CA GLU A 183 -14.22 -5.12 -0.12
C GLU A 183 -13.69 -3.82 0.52
N LYS A 184 -14.01 -3.62 1.80
CA LYS A 184 -13.25 -2.68 2.66
C LYS A 184 -11.97 -3.34 3.12
N LEU A 185 -10.87 -2.60 3.07
CA LEU A 185 -9.59 -3.01 3.64
C LEU A 185 -9.45 -2.57 5.11
N HIS A 186 -10.11 -1.47 5.47
CA HIS A 186 -10.11 -0.89 6.81
C HIS A 186 -11.52 -0.53 7.29
N ASN A 187 -11.74 -0.62 8.58
CA ASN A 187 -13.03 -0.27 9.18
C ASN A 187 -13.24 1.25 9.30
N SER A 188 -12.16 2.01 9.50
CA SER A 188 -12.18 3.45 9.75
C SER A 188 -11.03 4.16 9.05
N LEU A 189 -11.07 5.49 9.08
CA LEU A 189 -9.99 6.37 8.67
C LEU A 189 -9.13 6.71 9.90
N ILE A 190 -7.82 6.69 9.74
CA ILE A 190 -6.83 7.09 10.75
C ILE A 190 -6.00 8.21 10.15
N THR A 191 -5.88 9.32 10.86
CA THR A 191 -5.07 10.47 10.45
C THR A 191 -3.87 10.64 11.38
N GLN A 192 -2.73 10.95 10.81
CA GLN A 192 -1.50 11.23 11.55
C GLN A 192 -0.81 12.47 10.95
N ASN A 193 -0.46 13.42 11.81
CA ASN A 193 0.35 14.57 11.36
C ASN A 193 1.77 14.13 11.06
N ILE A 194 2.36 14.66 9.97
CA ILE A 194 3.75 14.42 9.58
C ILE A 194 4.69 15.05 10.61
N THR A 195 4.37 16.28 11.03
CA THR A 195 5.09 17.01 12.08
C THR A 195 4.12 17.41 13.18
N ASP A 196 4.51 17.16 14.41
CA ASP A 196 3.80 17.64 15.60
C ASP A 196 4.82 18.36 16.50
N GLU A 197 4.67 19.68 16.64
CA GLU A 197 5.58 20.52 17.43
C GLU A 197 5.63 20.11 18.90
N LYS A 198 4.58 19.47 19.42
CA LYS A 198 4.46 19.05 20.82
C LYS A 198 5.12 17.70 21.11
N VAL A 199 5.13 16.81 20.12
CA VAL A 199 5.57 15.42 20.30
C VAL A 199 6.98 15.18 19.73
N GLY A 200 7.49 16.10 18.91
CA GLY A 200 8.76 15.92 18.20
C GLY A 200 8.64 14.96 17.01
N LYS A 201 9.75 14.33 16.63
CA LYS A 201 9.77 13.38 15.50
C LYS A 201 9.20 12.04 15.93
N THR A 202 8.12 11.60 15.29
CA THR A 202 7.60 10.24 15.45
C THR A 202 8.42 9.30 14.58
N VAL A 203 9.08 8.33 15.20
CA VAL A 203 9.92 7.33 14.50
C VAL A 203 9.21 6.02 14.24
N SER A 204 8.02 5.82 14.83
CA SER A 204 7.20 4.63 14.63
C SER A 204 5.73 4.92 14.86
N GLY A 205 4.87 4.10 14.28
CA GLY A 205 3.43 4.15 14.46
C GLY A 205 2.82 2.77 14.63
N ILE A 206 1.59 2.74 15.09
CA ILE A 206 0.83 1.51 15.29
C ILE A 206 -0.65 1.76 15.05
N HIS A 207 -1.32 0.81 14.39
CA HIS A 207 -2.78 0.75 14.36
C HIS A 207 -3.31 -0.68 14.36
N SER A 208 -4.62 -0.84 14.55
CA SER A 208 -5.25 -2.15 14.62
C SER A 208 -6.06 -2.48 13.38
N HIS A 209 -6.01 -3.75 12.94
CA HIS A 209 -6.87 -4.32 11.92
C HIS A 209 -7.96 -5.18 12.56
N VAL A 210 -9.21 -4.85 12.31
CA VAL A 210 -10.38 -5.51 12.92
C VAL A 210 -11.25 -6.25 11.91
N ILE A 211 -11.00 -6.10 10.60
CA ILE A 211 -11.73 -6.79 9.54
C ILE A 211 -11.21 -8.23 9.42
N GLU A 212 -12.11 -9.21 9.47
CA GLU A 212 -11.75 -10.64 9.52
C GLU A 212 -10.94 -11.11 8.32
N ASN A 213 -11.20 -10.58 7.11
CA ASN A 213 -10.46 -10.93 5.90
C ASN A 213 -9.10 -10.23 5.80
N TRP A 214 -8.87 -9.16 6.57
CA TRP A 214 -7.68 -8.31 6.49
C TRP A 214 -6.97 -8.26 7.84
N GLN A 215 -6.38 -9.38 8.21
CA GLN A 215 -5.73 -9.56 9.52
C GLN A 215 -4.22 -9.23 9.53
N THR A 216 -3.65 -8.88 8.39
CA THR A 216 -2.27 -8.39 8.25
C THR A 216 -2.30 -6.93 7.83
N MET A 217 -1.15 -6.27 7.83
CA MET A 217 -0.97 -5.00 7.11
C MET A 217 -1.46 -5.16 5.67
N THR A 218 -2.22 -4.20 5.18
CA THR A 218 -2.74 -4.25 3.81
C THR A 218 -1.70 -3.73 2.80
N PRO A 219 -1.83 -4.08 1.50
CA PRO A 219 -1.01 -3.44 0.47
C PRO A 219 -1.14 -1.91 0.43
N THR A 220 -2.30 -1.35 0.80
CA THR A 220 -2.51 0.10 0.85
C THR A 220 -1.78 0.76 2.01
N ASP A 221 -1.65 0.09 3.17
CA ASP A 221 -0.80 0.58 4.28
C ASP A 221 0.66 0.66 3.85
N ILE A 222 1.18 -0.41 3.22
CA ILE A 222 2.57 -0.45 2.74
C ILE A 222 2.80 0.65 1.71
N CYS A 223 1.87 0.82 0.76
CA CYS A 223 1.94 1.92 -0.20
C CYS A 223 2.02 3.28 0.51
N THR A 224 1.14 3.55 1.47
CA THR A 224 1.12 4.79 2.24
C THR A 224 2.41 5.00 3.03
N LEU A 225 2.91 3.97 3.73
CA LEU A 225 4.18 4.03 4.45
C LEU A 225 5.34 4.42 3.53
N MET A 226 5.44 3.81 2.36
CA MET A 226 6.47 4.10 1.38
C MET A 226 6.35 5.50 0.78
N LEU A 227 5.12 5.98 0.48
CA LEU A 227 4.88 7.32 -0.07
C LEU A 227 5.33 8.43 0.90
N TYR A 228 5.11 8.22 2.19
CA TYR A 228 5.37 9.24 3.21
C TYR A 228 6.66 9.02 4.01
N GLN A 229 7.40 7.93 3.78
CA GLN A 229 8.61 7.56 4.51
C GLN A 229 9.63 8.70 4.63
N ASN A 230 9.91 9.38 3.53
CA ASN A 230 10.88 10.48 3.49
C ASN A 230 10.40 11.74 4.21
N LEU A 231 9.10 11.88 4.45
CA LEU A 231 8.50 13.04 5.12
C LEU A 231 8.31 12.80 6.61
N THR A 232 8.05 11.56 7.02
CA THR A 232 7.71 11.19 8.41
C THR A 232 8.91 10.73 9.22
N ASN A 233 9.99 10.29 8.58
CA ASN A 233 11.15 9.63 9.22
C ASN A 233 10.77 8.35 10.00
N TRP A 234 9.73 7.63 9.59
CA TRP A 234 9.37 6.38 10.23
C TRP A 234 10.43 5.31 9.97
N GLU A 235 10.93 4.71 11.04
CA GLU A 235 11.86 3.59 11.02
C GLU A 235 11.13 2.27 11.00
N SER A 236 9.94 2.22 11.65
CA SER A 236 9.08 1.06 11.69
C SER A 236 7.60 1.44 11.83
N TYR A 237 6.73 0.54 11.41
CA TYR A 237 5.28 0.69 11.60
C TYR A 237 4.67 -0.69 11.89
N ILE A 238 3.69 -0.74 12.78
CA ILE A 238 3.11 -1.99 13.25
C ILE A 238 1.62 -2.00 13.02
N THR A 239 1.09 -3.09 12.45
CA THR A 239 -0.35 -3.37 12.50
C THR A 239 -0.60 -4.58 13.37
N ILE A 240 -1.60 -4.47 14.25
CA ILE A 240 -2.01 -5.56 15.16
C ILE A 240 -3.42 -5.96 14.85
N SER A 241 -3.64 -7.25 14.64
CA SER A 241 -4.97 -7.85 14.55
C SER A 241 -5.15 -8.96 15.59
N LYS A 242 -6.30 -9.61 15.55
CA LYS A 242 -6.57 -10.79 16.39
C LYS A 242 -5.61 -11.94 16.09
N LYS A 243 -5.29 -12.18 14.80
CA LYS A 243 -4.51 -13.35 14.37
C LYS A 243 -3.03 -13.02 14.16
N PHE A 244 -2.74 -11.87 13.54
CA PHE A 244 -1.39 -11.52 13.11
C PHE A 244 -0.97 -10.12 13.56
N THR A 245 0.31 -10.00 13.80
CA THR A 245 1.01 -8.72 13.90
C THR A 245 1.94 -8.61 12.71
N THR A 246 1.86 -7.49 11.99
CA THR A 246 2.76 -7.19 10.87
C THR A 246 3.62 -6.01 11.24
N ILE A 247 4.93 -6.12 11.02
CA ILE A 247 5.92 -5.08 11.25
C ILE A 247 6.52 -4.71 9.89
N TRP A 248 6.39 -3.45 9.51
CA TRP A 248 7.10 -2.85 8.39
C TRP A 248 8.31 -2.06 8.89
N ASN A 249 9.40 -2.05 8.14
CA ASN A 249 10.60 -1.26 8.44
C ASN A 249 11.00 -0.33 7.29
N SER A 250 11.89 0.62 7.58
CA SER A 250 12.35 1.63 6.63
C SER A 250 13.13 1.07 5.42
N ASN A 251 13.52 -0.21 5.44
CA ASN A 251 14.06 -0.91 4.27
C ASN A 251 12.96 -1.48 3.35
N ASN A 252 11.70 -1.10 3.59
CA ASN A 252 10.52 -1.57 2.86
C ASN A 252 10.33 -3.08 2.95
N GLN A 253 10.65 -3.66 4.10
CA GLN A 253 10.44 -5.06 4.38
C GLN A 253 9.31 -5.21 5.40
N THR A 254 8.50 -6.25 5.23
CA THR A 254 7.46 -6.63 6.18
C THR A 254 7.77 -7.98 6.79
N VAL A 255 7.43 -8.14 8.06
CA VAL A 255 7.46 -9.41 8.78
C VAL A 255 6.07 -9.65 9.35
N VAL A 256 5.48 -10.80 9.03
CA VAL A 256 4.21 -11.25 9.60
C VAL A 256 4.48 -12.34 10.64
N MET A 257 3.91 -12.18 11.82
CA MET A 257 3.96 -13.19 12.88
C MET A 257 2.60 -13.35 13.55
N LYS A 258 2.40 -14.41 14.34
CA LYS A 258 1.20 -14.52 15.16
C LYS A 258 1.21 -13.44 16.24
N THR A 259 0.04 -12.85 16.50
CA THR A 259 -0.10 -11.82 17.55
C THR A 259 0.27 -12.33 18.93
N GLU A 260 0.03 -13.63 19.22
CA GLU A 260 0.45 -14.25 20.48
C GLU A 260 1.96 -14.29 20.63
N ASP A 261 2.70 -14.58 19.55
CA ASP A 261 4.15 -14.65 19.58
C ASP A 261 4.77 -13.25 19.72
N TYR A 262 4.17 -12.26 19.05
CA TYR A 262 4.54 -10.86 19.23
C TYR A 262 4.38 -10.39 20.68
N LYS A 263 3.25 -10.72 21.32
CA LYS A 263 2.99 -10.37 22.73
C LYS A 263 4.04 -10.96 23.66
N LYS A 264 4.34 -12.27 23.53
CA LYS A 264 5.39 -12.94 24.32
C LYS A 264 6.76 -12.29 24.14
N MET A 265 7.09 -11.93 22.89
CA MET A 265 8.35 -11.23 22.60
C MET A 265 8.40 -9.86 23.28
N ALA A 266 7.33 -9.07 23.20
CA ALA A 266 7.25 -7.76 23.81
C ALA A 266 7.33 -7.83 25.36
N GLU A 267 6.65 -8.78 25.98
CA GLU A 267 6.73 -9.05 27.44
C GLU A 267 8.15 -9.40 27.88
N ASN A 268 8.83 -10.26 27.14
CA ASN A 268 10.21 -10.66 27.44
C ASN A 268 11.18 -9.46 27.34
N ILE A 269 11.00 -8.57 26.38
CA ILE A 269 11.81 -7.36 26.24
C ILE A 269 11.57 -6.40 27.43
N LEU A 270 10.31 -6.21 27.83
CA LEU A 270 9.95 -5.37 28.96
C LEU A 270 10.55 -5.88 30.28
N ASN A 271 10.48 -7.19 30.51
CA ASN A 271 11.04 -7.81 31.72
C ASN A 271 12.55 -7.66 31.79
N ARG A 272 13.28 -7.91 30.69
CA ARG A 272 14.75 -7.68 30.63
C ARG A 272 15.14 -6.23 30.90
N ASN A 273 14.38 -5.27 30.40
CA ASN A 273 14.64 -3.86 30.63
C ASN A 273 14.40 -3.45 32.08
N ASN A 274 13.43 -4.06 32.76
CA ASN A 274 13.17 -3.84 34.19
C ASN A 274 14.28 -4.45 35.05
N ASP A 275 14.76 -5.66 34.75
CA ASP A 275 15.85 -6.32 35.44
C ASP A 275 17.14 -5.49 35.35
N ASN A 276 17.48 -4.99 34.16
CA ASN A 276 18.66 -4.13 33.94
C ASN A 276 18.56 -2.79 34.70
N LYS A 277 17.35 -2.21 34.86
CA LYS A 277 17.17 -0.99 35.66
C LYS A 277 17.30 -1.24 37.16
N THR A 278 16.93 -2.43 37.62
CA THR A 278 17.03 -2.83 39.03
C THR A 278 18.49 -3.09 39.40
N ASP A 279 19.26 -3.73 38.52
CA ASP A 279 20.69 -3.95 38.71
C ASP A 279 21.51 -2.66 38.67
N SER A 280 21.20 -1.74 37.76
CA SER A 280 21.92 -0.45 37.70
C SER A 280 21.72 0.43 38.94
N LYS A 281 20.57 0.31 39.62
CA LYS A 281 20.34 0.98 40.92
C LYS A 281 21.13 0.37 42.08
N LYS A 282 21.43 -0.93 42.01
CA LYS A 282 22.15 -1.69 43.03
C LYS A 282 23.65 -1.37 43.05
N TYR A 283 24.19 -0.84 41.95
CA TYR A 283 25.60 -0.44 41.81
C TYR A 283 25.82 1.07 41.91
N ALA A 284 24.78 1.84 42.18
CA ALA A 284 24.84 3.31 42.33
C ALA A 284 24.72 3.78 43.80
N GLU A 285 24.58 2.84 44.76
CA GLU A 285 24.73 3.02 46.20
C GLU A 285 26.11 2.46 46.66
#